data_368d81efaee78963ceeb83409b72b03a
#
_entry.id   368d81efaee78963ceeb83409b72b03a
#
_cell.length_a   1.000
_cell.length_b   1.000
_cell.length_c   1.000
_cell.angle_alpha   90.00
_cell.angle_beta   90.00
_cell.angle_gamma   90.00
#
_symmetry.space_group_name_H-M   'P 1'
#
loop_
_entity.id
_entity.type
_entity.pdbx_description
1 polymer ?
#
loop_
_entity_poly.entity_id
_entity_poly.type
_entity_poly.pdbx_seq_one_letter_code
_entity_poly.pdbx_strand_id
1 'polypeptide(L)'
;MRSLSITAVLLINLFIAMSVTAWIGIARLVRGQVLSLREQDYTLAARCIGASNWRIIRRHMMPNTLAPLIVALTLGIPSAIMTEAGLSFLGIGVNAPMPSWGKMLNEYLPYMQTYPYLSVFPAIMIAIRSEE
;
A
#
# COMPACT_ATOMS: atom_id res chain seq x y z
N MET A 1 22.23 -16.34 -16.54
CA MET A 1 20.91 -16.95 -16.29
C MET A 1 20.61 -17.15 -14.79
N ARG A 2 21.54 -17.62 -13.97
CA ARG A 2 21.33 -17.82 -12.51
C ARG A 2 21.02 -16.51 -11.72
N SER A 3 21.66 -15.40 -12.08
CA SER A 3 21.42 -14.12 -11.39
C SER A 3 20.01 -13.57 -11.58
N LEU A 4 19.46 -13.69 -12.79
CA LEU A 4 18.08 -13.26 -13.10
C LEU A 4 17.04 -14.06 -12.31
N SER A 5 17.24 -15.36 -12.11
CA SER A 5 16.32 -16.18 -11.32
C SER A 5 16.36 -15.84 -9.84
N ILE A 6 17.54 -15.53 -9.28
CA ILE A 6 17.67 -15.10 -7.89
C ILE A 6 17.00 -13.75 -7.66
N THR A 7 17.20 -12.79 -8.56
CA THR A 7 16.56 -11.47 -8.48
C THR A 7 15.03 -11.59 -8.56
N ALA A 8 14.51 -12.42 -9.46
CA ALA A 8 13.08 -12.67 -9.58
C ALA A 8 12.49 -13.29 -8.29
N VAL A 9 13.17 -14.24 -7.68
CA VAL A 9 12.75 -14.87 -6.41
C VAL A 9 12.73 -13.84 -5.28
N LEU A 10 13.74 -12.98 -5.17
CA LEU A 10 13.80 -11.93 -4.16
C LEU A 10 12.67 -10.91 -4.33
N LEU A 11 12.38 -10.50 -5.57
CA LEU A 11 11.26 -9.60 -5.86
C LEU A 11 9.92 -10.23 -5.50
N ILE A 12 9.68 -11.47 -5.88
CA ILE A 12 8.44 -12.19 -5.53
C ILE A 12 8.27 -12.27 -4.02
N ASN A 13 9.32 -12.62 -3.29
CA ASN A 13 9.27 -12.68 -1.82
C ASN A 13 8.97 -11.31 -1.20
N LEU A 14 9.57 -10.23 -1.71
CA LEU A 14 9.30 -8.87 -1.27
C LEU A 14 7.83 -8.50 -1.49
N PHE A 15 7.29 -8.75 -2.69
CA PHE A 15 5.89 -8.45 -3.00
C PHE A 15 4.92 -9.29 -2.15
N ILE A 16 5.21 -10.55 -1.91
CA ILE A 16 4.39 -11.40 -1.03
C ILE A 16 4.39 -10.84 0.41
N ALA A 17 5.55 -10.51 0.96
CA ALA A 17 5.66 -9.96 2.30
C ALA A 17 4.90 -8.63 2.44
N MET A 18 5.03 -7.71 1.48
CA MET A 18 4.29 -6.46 1.46
C MET A 18 2.78 -6.67 1.34
N SER A 19 2.34 -7.59 0.48
CA SER A 19 0.92 -7.91 0.29
C SER A 19 0.27 -8.48 1.54
N VAL A 20 0.94 -9.39 2.23
CA VAL A 20 0.45 -9.98 3.49
C VAL A 20 0.31 -8.91 4.57
N THR A 21 1.29 -8.01 4.68
CA THR A 21 1.25 -6.92 5.67
C THR A 21 0.14 -5.91 5.36
N ALA A 22 -0.03 -5.54 4.10
CA ALA A 22 -1.09 -4.62 3.65
C ALA A 22 -2.49 -5.20 3.88
N TRP A 23 -2.69 -6.50 3.66
CA TRP A 23 -3.95 -7.19 3.89
C TRP A 23 -4.45 -7.05 5.33
N ILE A 24 -3.56 -7.17 6.32
CA ILE A 24 -3.91 -7.06 7.74
C ILE A 24 -4.51 -5.69 8.06
N GLY A 25 -3.94 -4.61 7.51
CA GLY A 25 -4.44 -3.24 7.68
C GLY A 25 -5.85 -3.07 7.11
N ILE A 26 -6.06 -3.52 5.88
CA ILE A 26 -7.36 -3.46 5.19
C ILE A 26 -8.41 -4.29 5.92
N ALA A 27 -8.07 -5.49 6.37
CA ALA A 27 -8.99 -6.34 7.12
C ALA A 27 -9.45 -5.70 8.43
N ARG A 28 -8.56 -5.04 9.17
CA ARG A 28 -8.91 -4.28 10.38
C ARG A 28 -9.81 -3.10 10.07
N LEU A 29 -9.53 -2.35 9.01
CA LEU A 29 -10.35 -1.23 8.57
C LEU A 29 -11.78 -1.69 8.25
N VAL A 30 -11.93 -2.72 7.39
CA VAL A 30 -13.23 -3.26 7.00
C VAL A 30 -14.00 -3.78 8.23
N ARG A 31 -13.33 -4.49 9.14
CA ARG A 31 -13.95 -4.96 10.37
C ARG A 31 -14.48 -3.80 11.23
N GLY A 32 -13.68 -2.73 11.40
CA GLY A 32 -14.11 -1.55 12.17
C GLY A 32 -15.32 -0.87 11.52
N GLN A 33 -15.31 -0.70 10.20
CA GLN A 33 -16.43 -0.13 9.46
C GLN A 33 -17.71 -0.98 9.60
N VAL A 34 -17.61 -2.30 9.45
CA VAL A 34 -18.76 -3.20 9.59
C VAL A 34 -19.34 -3.16 10.99
N LEU A 35 -18.50 -3.10 12.03
CA LEU A 35 -18.97 -2.98 13.42
C LEU A 35 -19.71 -1.66 13.64
N SER A 36 -19.17 -0.54 13.17
CA SER A 36 -19.83 0.77 13.27
C SER A 36 -21.17 0.80 12.52
N LEU A 37 -21.21 0.29 11.29
CA LEU A 37 -22.42 0.25 10.46
C LEU A 37 -23.50 -0.68 11.04
N ARG A 38 -23.12 -1.68 11.82
CA ARG A 38 -24.05 -2.60 12.48
C ARG A 38 -24.92 -1.91 13.53
N GLU A 39 -24.40 -0.87 14.17
CA GLU A 39 -25.05 -0.10 15.25
C GLU A 39 -25.82 1.11 14.74
N GLN A 40 -25.78 1.38 13.44
CA GLN A 40 -26.50 2.48 12.81
C GLN A 40 -28.03 2.24 12.80
N ASP A 41 -28.80 3.30 12.99
CA ASP A 41 -30.27 3.27 13.12
C ASP A 41 -30.95 2.60 11.92
N TYR A 42 -30.48 2.85 10.70
CA TYR A 42 -31.05 2.20 9.50
C TYR A 42 -30.80 0.69 9.47
N THR A 43 -29.71 0.20 10.07
CA THR A 43 -29.43 -1.23 10.20
C THR A 43 -30.33 -1.87 11.23
N LEU A 44 -30.54 -1.18 12.36
CA LEU A 44 -31.45 -1.61 13.43
C LEU A 44 -32.89 -1.63 12.91
N ALA A 45 -33.33 -0.57 12.24
CA ALA A 45 -34.67 -0.50 11.62
C ALA A 45 -34.90 -1.64 10.62
N ALA A 46 -33.90 -1.94 9.76
CA ALA A 46 -34.00 -3.05 8.82
C ALA A 46 -34.16 -4.41 9.53
N ARG A 47 -33.55 -4.60 10.70
CA ARG A 47 -33.75 -5.81 11.52
C ARG A 47 -35.13 -5.88 12.13
N CYS A 48 -35.65 -4.76 12.62
CA CYS A 48 -37.00 -4.72 13.22
C CYS A 48 -38.10 -5.12 12.22
N ILE A 49 -37.96 -4.78 10.94
CA ILE A 49 -38.89 -5.18 9.88
C ILE A 49 -38.60 -6.59 9.31
N GLY A 50 -37.70 -7.36 9.95
CA GLY A 50 -37.46 -8.77 9.59
C GLY A 50 -36.55 -8.98 8.37
N ALA A 51 -35.74 -7.99 7.96
CA ALA A 51 -34.80 -8.16 6.86
C ALA A 51 -33.75 -9.23 7.19
N SER A 52 -33.47 -10.12 6.24
CA SER A 52 -32.43 -11.15 6.39
C SER A 52 -31.04 -10.51 6.49
N ASN A 53 -30.14 -11.14 7.24
CA ASN A 53 -28.75 -10.65 7.42
C ASN A 53 -28.04 -10.45 6.08
N TRP A 54 -28.24 -11.31 5.10
CA TRP A 54 -27.67 -11.19 3.77
C TRP A 54 -28.16 -9.94 3.03
N ARG A 55 -29.44 -9.60 3.17
CA ARG A 55 -30.03 -8.38 2.59
C ARG A 55 -29.44 -7.14 3.21
N ILE A 56 -29.28 -7.13 4.54
CA ILE A 56 -28.66 -6.02 5.29
C ILE A 56 -27.21 -5.82 4.84
N ILE A 57 -26.42 -6.89 4.75
CA ILE A 57 -25.02 -6.82 4.32
C ILE A 57 -24.93 -6.25 2.91
N ARG A 58 -25.65 -6.84 1.94
CA ARG A 58 -25.50 -6.50 0.54
C ARG A 58 -26.06 -5.11 0.20
N ARG A 59 -27.16 -4.69 0.83
CA ARG A 59 -27.87 -3.45 0.48
C ARG A 59 -27.50 -2.25 1.35
N HIS A 60 -27.06 -2.48 2.57
CA HIS A 60 -26.78 -1.40 3.52
C HIS A 60 -25.33 -1.34 3.95
N MET A 61 -24.73 -2.46 4.31
CA MET A 61 -23.35 -2.46 4.84
C MET A 61 -22.30 -2.36 3.74
N MET A 62 -22.41 -3.18 2.69
CA MET A 62 -21.43 -3.27 1.62
C MET A 62 -21.20 -1.93 0.90
N PRO A 63 -22.24 -1.21 0.40
CA PRO A 63 -22.02 0.06 -0.28
C PRO A 63 -21.40 1.13 0.63
N ASN A 64 -21.81 1.17 1.90
CA ASN A 64 -21.27 2.14 2.86
C ASN A 64 -19.83 1.82 3.31
N THR A 65 -19.41 0.56 3.23
CA THR A 65 -18.02 0.15 3.52
C THR A 65 -17.09 0.43 2.34
N LEU A 66 -17.61 0.48 1.11
CA LEU A 66 -16.80 0.69 -0.10
C LEU A 66 -16.14 2.07 -0.11
N ALA A 67 -16.82 3.13 0.33
CA ALA A 67 -16.27 4.48 0.30
C ALA A 67 -14.95 4.59 1.11
N PRO A 68 -14.90 4.25 2.41
CA PRO A 68 -13.65 4.28 3.16
C PRO A 68 -12.63 3.25 2.68
N LEU A 69 -13.07 2.13 2.09
CA LEU A 69 -12.18 1.13 1.52
C LEU A 69 -11.45 1.65 0.27
N ILE A 70 -12.16 2.34 -0.63
CA ILE A 70 -11.56 2.96 -1.81
C ILE A 70 -10.51 3.99 -1.39
N VAL A 71 -10.83 4.86 -0.43
CA VAL A 71 -9.86 5.84 0.10
C VAL A 71 -8.63 5.15 0.67
N ALA A 72 -8.80 4.11 1.48
CA ALA A 72 -7.68 3.39 2.06
C ALA A 72 -6.80 2.70 1.00
N LEU A 73 -7.41 2.13 -0.05
CA LEU A 73 -6.68 1.52 -1.17
C LEU A 73 -5.91 2.58 -1.97
N THR A 74 -6.51 3.73 -2.22
CA THR A 74 -5.87 4.84 -2.96
C THR A 74 -4.66 5.37 -2.18
N LEU A 75 -4.80 5.61 -0.88
CA LEU A 75 -3.70 6.04 -0.01
C LEU A 75 -2.65 4.93 0.22
N GLY A 76 -3.02 3.68 0.02
CA GLY A 76 -2.12 2.53 0.09
C GLY A 76 -1.07 2.52 -1.01
N ILE A 77 -1.37 3.08 -2.19
CA ILE A 77 -0.44 3.09 -3.33
C ILE A 77 0.81 3.93 -3.04
N PRO A 78 0.71 5.22 -2.64
CA PRO A 78 1.87 6.01 -2.24
C PRO A 78 2.67 5.37 -1.10
N SER A 79 1.98 4.82 -0.10
CA SER A 79 2.62 4.13 1.02
C SER A 79 3.45 2.92 0.58
N ALA A 80 2.96 2.13 -0.36
CA ALA A 80 3.69 0.99 -0.91
C ALA A 80 4.95 1.43 -1.67
N ILE A 81 4.85 2.52 -2.47
CA ILE A 81 5.98 3.10 -3.21
C ILE A 81 7.05 3.62 -2.25
N MET A 82 6.66 4.32 -1.19
CA MET A 82 7.59 4.81 -0.17
C MET A 82 8.27 3.67 0.57
N THR A 83 7.54 2.61 0.89
CA THR A 83 8.10 1.42 1.54
C THR A 83 9.12 0.71 0.63
N GLU A 84 8.80 0.54 -0.64
CA GLU A 84 9.73 -0.03 -1.64
C GLU A 84 10.98 0.84 -1.77
N ALA A 85 10.83 2.16 -1.93
CA ALA A 85 11.94 3.09 -2.06
C ALA A 85 12.83 3.06 -0.80
N GLY A 86 12.25 2.99 0.40
CA GLY A 86 12.98 2.84 1.65
C GLY A 86 13.76 1.53 1.76
N LEU A 87 13.14 0.41 1.40
CA LEU A 87 13.81 -0.90 1.39
C LEU A 87 14.92 -0.97 0.34
N SER A 88 14.69 -0.39 -0.84
CA SER A 88 15.70 -0.30 -1.90
C SER A 88 16.86 0.60 -1.51
N PHE A 89 16.61 1.70 -0.80
CA PHE A 89 17.63 2.56 -0.23
C PHE A 89 18.51 1.82 0.80
N LEU A 90 17.92 0.97 1.63
CA LEU A 90 18.66 0.12 2.59
C LEU A 90 19.38 -1.07 1.92
N GLY A 91 19.24 -1.25 0.61
CA GLY A 91 19.87 -2.35 -0.13
C GLY A 91 19.15 -3.69 -0.03
N ILE A 92 17.96 -3.73 0.59
CA ILE A 92 17.16 -4.97 0.77
C ILE A 92 16.08 -5.09 -0.32
N GLY A 93 15.86 -4.03 -1.11
CA GLY A 93 14.83 -3.96 -2.14
C GLY A 93 15.25 -4.50 -3.50
N VAL A 94 14.84 -3.78 -4.54
CA VAL A 94 15.05 -4.17 -5.93
C VAL A 94 16.53 -4.10 -6.31
N ASN A 95 17.07 -5.22 -6.80
CA ASN A 95 18.46 -5.31 -7.26
C ASN A 95 18.59 -5.05 -8.76
N ALA A 96 19.80 -4.67 -9.21
CA ALA A 96 20.12 -4.53 -10.63
C ALA A 96 19.68 -5.80 -11.43
N PRO A 97 19.15 -5.64 -12.65
CA PRO A 97 19.18 -4.45 -13.51
C PRO A 97 17.96 -3.52 -13.38
N MET A 98 17.05 -3.73 -12.41
CA MET A 98 15.84 -2.92 -12.30
C MET A 98 16.12 -1.60 -11.60
N PRO A 99 15.78 -0.43 -12.21
CA PRO A 99 15.93 0.87 -11.58
C PRO A 99 14.83 1.08 -10.52
N SER A 100 15.23 1.61 -9.35
CA SER A 100 14.33 2.08 -8.31
C SER A 100 14.83 3.43 -7.82
N TRP A 101 13.92 4.35 -7.48
CA TRP A 101 14.27 5.67 -6.97
C TRP A 101 15.09 5.59 -5.69
N GLY A 102 14.74 4.66 -4.78
CA GLY A 102 15.47 4.43 -3.55
C GLY A 102 16.89 3.92 -3.79
N LYS A 103 17.08 3.01 -4.74
CA LYS A 103 18.40 2.50 -5.11
C LYS A 103 19.27 3.58 -5.75
N MET A 104 18.71 4.37 -6.67
CA MET A 104 19.43 5.50 -7.27
C MET A 104 19.91 6.47 -6.20
N LEU A 105 19.08 6.75 -5.20
CA LEU A 105 19.45 7.60 -4.09
C LEU A 105 20.62 7.01 -3.30
N ASN A 106 20.59 5.72 -2.98
CA ASN A 106 21.67 5.02 -2.27
C ASN A 106 22.99 5.04 -3.06
N GLU A 107 22.96 4.74 -4.35
CA GLU A 107 24.14 4.71 -5.22
C GLU A 107 24.79 6.11 -5.40
N TYR A 108 23.98 7.18 -5.39
CA TYR A 108 24.48 8.54 -5.60
C TYR A 108 24.82 9.30 -4.31
N LEU A 109 24.47 8.76 -3.16
CA LEU A 109 24.77 9.36 -1.86
C LEU A 109 26.29 9.67 -1.65
N PRO A 110 27.23 8.79 -2.02
CA PRO A 110 28.65 9.07 -1.90
C PRO A 110 29.14 10.24 -2.79
N TYR A 111 28.42 10.51 -3.87
CA TYR A 111 28.74 11.58 -4.82
C TYR A 111 28.03 12.90 -4.52
N MET A 112 27.25 12.97 -3.44
CA MET A 112 26.45 14.15 -3.08
C MET A 112 27.28 15.41 -2.89
N GLN A 113 28.52 15.31 -2.42
CA GLN A 113 29.43 16.45 -2.23
C GLN A 113 30.00 16.99 -3.57
N THR A 114 30.13 16.10 -4.57
CA THR A 114 30.73 16.49 -5.89
C THR A 114 29.66 16.80 -6.91
N TYR A 115 28.55 16.04 -6.91
CA TYR A 115 27.47 16.17 -7.88
C TYR A 115 26.08 16.10 -7.18
N PRO A 116 25.68 17.16 -6.47
CA PRO A 116 24.45 17.14 -5.64
C PRO A 116 23.18 16.88 -6.44
N TYR A 117 23.11 17.26 -7.71
CA TYR A 117 21.94 17.07 -8.57
C TYR A 117 21.59 15.60 -8.82
N LEU A 118 22.55 14.68 -8.76
CA LEU A 118 22.32 13.24 -8.94
C LEU A 118 21.47 12.64 -7.80
N SER A 119 21.62 13.15 -6.57
CA SER A 119 20.83 12.70 -5.41
C SER A 119 19.54 13.49 -5.27
N VAL A 120 19.53 14.77 -5.66
CA VAL A 120 18.36 15.66 -5.54
C VAL A 120 17.23 15.22 -6.48
N PHE A 121 17.54 14.79 -7.70
CA PHE A 121 16.53 14.39 -8.67
C PHE A 121 15.67 13.20 -8.19
N PRO A 122 16.22 12.05 -7.79
CA PRO A 122 15.43 10.94 -7.28
C PRO A 122 14.71 11.28 -5.97
N ALA A 123 15.30 12.12 -5.11
CA ALA A 123 14.66 12.56 -3.87
C ALA A 123 13.40 13.39 -4.15
N ILE A 124 13.45 14.33 -5.10
CA ILE A 124 12.30 15.14 -5.51
C ILE A 124 11.22 14.24 -6.12
N MET A 125 11.58 13.26 -6.96
CA MET A 125 10.62 12.33 -7.55
C MET A 125 9.89 11.49 -6.51
N ILE A 126 10.58 11.04 -5.47
CA ILE A 126 9.95 10.34 -4.33
C ILE A 126 9.00 11.29 -3.59
N ALA A 127 9.43 12.54 -3.32
CA ALA A 127 8.62 13.52 -2.61
C ALA A 127 7.33 13.88 -3.37
N ILE A 128 7.41 14.19 -4.66
CA ILE A 128 6.22 14.49 -5.50
C ILE A 128 5.25 13.31 -5.51
N ARG A 129 5.78 12.09 -5.63
CA ARG A 129 4.96 10.88 -5.66
C ARG A 129 4.27 10.57 -4.33
N SER A 130 4.82 11.05 -3.21
CA SER A 130 4.24 10.85 -1.88
C SER A 130 3.11 11.84 -1.55
N GLU A 131 3.01 12.96 -2.28
CA GLU A 131 2.00 13.98 -2.04
C GLU A 131 0.71 13.80 -2.89
N GLU A 132 0.76 12.97 -3.95
CA GLU A 132 -0.43 12.59 -4.74
C GLU A 132 -1.19 11.40 -4.12
#